data_dcb6c806954dd7080db8b775691b7303
#
_entry.id   dcb6c806954dd7080db8b775691b7303
#
_cell.length_a   1.000
_cell.length_b   1.000
_cell.length_c   1.000
_cell.angle_alpha   90.00
_cell.angle_beta   90.00
_cell.angle_gamma   90.00
#
_symmetry.space_group_name_H-M   'P 1'
#
loop_
_entity.id
_entity.type
_entity.pdbx_description
1 polymer ?
#
loop_
_entity_poly.entity_id
_entity_poly.type
_entity_poly.pdbx_seq_one_letter_code
_entity_poly.pdbx_strand_id
1 'polypeptide(L)'
;MEQSQKIIQDNDHDAMFGRSRGVFATVLNSFSTGSVILSVTNAMSSILHSRGGAAILLVLASLAVYLFVWLFIRETYLVVSRRMVLESRVYEQVPIHHMMFPLRTRKWASIAWTMFVKSVFLTLWWLTIVGGIIKTFSYMLVPFIIAENPSIKACDAITLSRRMMRGHKWECFVAILTFLGWDILSICMLGLTGIFYSNGYKASFWAEYYTYLRGTAKQAGLQGAEQLNDTFLFEKAPADLLERTYADARTAISEVDAQGETVSAPKGFAGWLADWFGIRIMRSKQVSAWEDYQGKMHASKTGRALLAAQMYPVRLSPIPMKDKNINIGGLNAARSYSLLNLIMMFFIFCIIGWVWEVALCFIDEGVFVNRGTLHGPWLPIYGTGGV
;
A
#
# COMPACT_ATOMS: atom_id res chain seq x y z
N MET A 1 13.77 -30.70 17.22
CA MET A 1 13.81 -29.87 18.44
C MET A 1 15.13 -30.07 19.24
N GLU A 2 15.53 -31.26 19.56
CA GLU A 2 16.78 -31.53 20.32
C GLU A 2 18.05 -31.08 19.59
N GLN A 3 18.10 -31.24 18.27
CA GLN A 3 19.22 -30.78 17.42
C GLN A 3 19.32 -29.26 17.34
N SER A 4 18.21 -28.54 17.23
CA SER A 4 18.20 -27.09 17.22
C SER A 4 18.55 -26.49 18.59
N GLN A 5 18.18 -27.16 19.69
CA GLN A 5 18.59 -26.77 21.04
C GLN A 5 20.08 -27.03 21.28
N LYS A 6 20.65 -28.12 20.75
CA LYS A 6 22.09 -28.38 20.82
C LYS A 6 22.90 -27.36 20.03
N ILE A 7 22.48 -26.98 18.85
CA ILE A 7 23.13 -25.94 18.03
C ILE A 7 23.08 -24.58 18.74
N ILE A 8 21.98 -24.27 19.43
CA ILE A 8 21.85 -23.05 20.22
C ILE A 8 22.79 -23.07 21.44
N GLN A 9 22.96 -24.21 22.11
CA GLN A 9 23.87 -24.37 23.23
C GLN A 9 25.36 -24.31 22.85
N ASP A 10 25.76 -25.02 21.78
CA ASP A 10 27.17 -25.06 21.33
C ASP A 10 27.67 -23.70 20.84
N ASN A 11 26.81 -22.91 20.24
CA ASN A 11 27.17 -21.60 19.69
C ASN A 11 27.17 -20.45 20.73
N ASP A 12 26.78 -20.71 21.96
CA ASP A 12 26.69 -19.69 23.03
C ASP A 12 28.03 -19.35 23.64
N HIS A 13 28.97 -20.29 23.58
CA HIS A 13 30.32 -20.11 24.16
C HIS A 13 31.25 -19.26 23.28
N ASP A 14 31.02 -19.19 21.97
CA ASP A 14 31.88 -18.47 21.01
C ASP A 14 31.30 -17.11 20.55
N ALA A 15 30.10 -16.75 20.94
CA ALA A 15 29.50 -15.48 20.51
C ALA A 15 29.92 -14.34 21.46
N MET A 16 30.90 -13.57 21.03
CA MET A 16 31.29 -12.31 21.70
C MET A 16 30.18 -11.27 21.78
N PHE A 17 29.14 -11.45 20.97
CA PHE A 17 27.92 -10.62 20.90
C PHE A 17 26.70 -11.53 20.97
N GLY A 18 26.00 -11.45 22.10
CA GLY A 18 24.96 -12.37 22.52
C GLY A 18 23.95 -12.76 21.48
N ARG A 19 23.79 -14.05 21.27
CA ARG A 19 22.63 -14.61 20.60
C ARG A 19 21.42 -14.43 21.50
N SER A 20 20.39 -13.79 21.01
CA SER A 20 19.18 -13.58 21.79
C SER A 20 18.46 -14.92 21.96
N ARG A 21 18.59 -15.51 23.14
CA ARG A 21 17.77 -16.63 23.61
C ARG A 21 16.49 -16.06 24.19
N GLY A 22 15.56 -15.75 23.40
CA GLY A 22 14.28 -15.24 23.89
C GLY A 22 13.13 -15.96 23.22
N VAL A 23 11.98 -15.89 23.85
CA VAL A 23 10.72 -16.39 23.30
C VAL A 23 10.44 -15.76 21.93
N PHE A 24 10.90 -14.52 21.71
CA PHE A 24 10.84 -13.82 20.42
C PHE A 24 11.68 -14.50 19.33
N ALA A 25 12.91 -14.93 19.66
CA ALA A 25 13.76 -15.69 18.74
C ALA A 25 13.14 -17.05 18.38
N THR A 26 12.52 -17.72 19.33
CA THR A 26 11.82 -18.98 19.11
C THR A 26 10.63 -18.81 18.16
N VAL A 27 9.87 -17.73 18.32
CA VAL A 27 8.76 -17.40 17.41
C VAL A 27 9.26 -17.08 16.01
N LEU A 28 10.29 -16.23 15.86
CA LEU A 28 10.88 -15.93 14.56
C LEU A 28 11.46 -17.18 13.88
N ASN A 29 12.15 -18.03 14.61
CA ASN A 29 12.66 -19.30 14.08
C ASN A 29 11.52 -20.24 13.63
N SER A 30 10.38 -20.22 14.32
CA SER A 30 9.20 -20.99 13.93
C SER A 30 8.51 -20.47 12.66
N PHE A 31 8.65 -19.17 12.38
CA PHE A 31 8.12 -18.59 11.13
C PHE A 31 8.95 -18.94 9.90
N SER A 32 10.27 -19.18 10.04
CA SER A 32 11.15 -19.45 8.88
C SER A 32 11.05 -20.88 8.33
N THR A 33 10.63 -21.84 9.14
CA THR A 33 10.67 -23.28 8.79
C THR A 33 9.48 -23.80 8.00
N GLY A 34 8.62 -22.95 7.49
CA GLY A 34 7.52 -23.40 6.65
C GLY A 34 6.25 -22.59 6.71
N SER A 35 5.12 -23.20 6.41
CA SER A 35 3.83 -22.54 6.39
C SER A 35 3.44 -21.97 7.76
N VAL A 36 2.70 -20.87 7.78
CA VAL A 36 2.13 -20.26 9.00
C VAL A 36 1.42 -21.29 9.88
N ILE A 37 0.80 -22.31 9.26
CA ILE A 37 0.13 -23.42 9.95
C ILE A 37 1.12 -24.27 10.75
N LEU A 38 2.29 -24.57 10.18
CA LEU A 38 3.34 -25.34 10.87
C LEU A 38 3.93 -24.54 12.04
N SER A 39 4.09 -23.23 11.86
CA SER A 39 4.56 -22.34 12.94
C SER A 39 3.56 -22.25 14.09
N VAL A 40 2.27 -22.17 13.78
CA VAL A 40 1.18 -22.16 14.77
C VAL A 40 1.06 -23.50 15.47
N THR A 41 1.17 -24.64 14.75
CA THR A 41 1.13 -25.97 15.37
C THR A 41 2.35 -26.26 16.22
N ASN A 42 3.54 -25.84 15.78
CA ASN A 42 4.76 -25.95 16.59
C ASN A 42 4.73 -25.05 17.84
N ALA A 43 4.23 -23.83 17.70
CA ALA A 43 4.01 -22.94 18.83
C ALA A 43 2.96 -23.50 19.80
N MET A 44 1.88 -24.08 19.29
CA MET A 44 0.85 -24.73 20.09
C MET A 44 1.38 -25.98 20.82
N SER A 45 2.21 -26.79 20.17
CA SER A 45 2.88 -27.93 20.82
C SER A 45 3.87 -27.50 21.89
N SER A 46 4.59 -26.38 21.67
CA SER A 46 5.50 -25.82 22.67
C SER A 46 4.76 -25.23 23.87
N ILE A 47 3.56 -24.69 23.68
CA ILE A 47 2.67 -24.20 24.74
C ILE A 47 2.19 -25.35 25.62
N LEU A 48 1.80 -26.48 25.03
CA LEU A 48 1.36 -27.68 25.75
C LEU A 48 2.48 -28.30 26.61
N HIS A 49 3.75 -28.05 26.28
CA HIS A 49 4.91 -28.56 27.00
C HIS A 49 5.63 -27.52 27.89
N SER A 50 5.30 -26.24 27.77
CA SER A 50 5.91 -25.16 28.57
C SER A 50 4.99 -24.66 29.68
N ARG A 51 5.54 -24.52 30.88
CA ARG A 51 4.85 -24.03 32.09
C ARG A 51 4.55 -22.51 32.08
N GLY A 52 4.54 -21.84 30.93
CA GLY A 52 4.53 -20.38 30.94
C GLY A 52 3.44 -19.68 30.11
N GLY A 53 2.63 -18.85 30.75
CA GLY A 53 1.71 -17.92 30.09
C GLY A 53 2.39 -16.98 29.07
N ALA A 54 3.71 -16.82 29.14
CA ALA A 54 4.50 -16.04 28.16
C ALA A 54 4.43 -16.63 26.74
N ALA A 55 4.42 -17.96 26.59
CA ALA A 55 4.30 -18.61 25.30
C ALA A 55 2.92 -18.37 24.67
N ILE A 56 1.85 -18.38 25.48
CA ILE A 56 0.49 -18.06 25.01
C ILE A 56 0.41 -16.60 24.53
N LEU A 57 0.97 -15.68 25.30
CA LEU A 57 1.01 -14.26 24.92
C LEU A 57 1.72 -14.02 23.61
N LEU A 58 2.80 -14.75 23.34
CA LEU A 58 3.55 -14.62 22.09
C LEU A 58 2.81 -15.16 20.87
N VAL A 59 2.13 -16.30 21.02
CA VAL A 59 1.28 -16.85 19.97
C VAL A 59 0.12 -15.87 19.67
N LEU A 60 -0.49 -15.33 20.71
CA LEU A 60 -1.54 -14.33 20.54
C LEU A 60 -1.01 -13.04 19.90
N ALA A 61 0.18 -12.59 20.30
CA ALA A 61 0.82 -11.42 19.70
C ALA A 61 1.18 -11.65 18.22
N SER A 62 1.75 -12.81 17.87
CA SER A 62 2.08 -13.13 16.46
C SER A 62 0.82 -13.26 15.60
N LEU A 63 -0.23 -13.87 16.13
CA LEU A 63 -1.53 -13.93 15.46
C LEU A 63 -2.14 -12.54 15.28
N ALA A 64 -2.05 -11.69 16.29
CA ALA A 64 -2.52 -10.30 16.21
C ALA A 64 -1.76 -9.49 15.16
N VAL A 65 -0.43 -9.63 15.09
CA VAL A 65 0.41 -9.00 14.05
C VAL A 65 0.03 -9.51 12.67
N TYR A 66 -0.13 -10.82 12.51
CA TYR A 66 -0.56 -11.40 11.24
C TYR A 66 -1.93 -10.86 10.80
N LEU A 67 -2.92 -10.87 11.70
CA LEU A 67 -4.25 -10.33 11.43
C LEU A 67 -4.20 -8.83 11.11
N PHE A 68 -3.35 -8.08 11.81
CA PHE A 68 -3.15 -6.67 11.55
C PHE A 68 -2.59 -6.44 10.12
N VAL A 69 -1.52 -7.12 9.76
CA VAL A 69 -0.92 -7.02 8.41
C VAL A 69 -1.92 -7.44 7.33
N TRP A 70 -2.58 -8.58 7.55
CA TRP A 70 -3.57 -9.07 6.60
C TRP A 70 -4.73 -8.08 6.40
N LEU A 71 -5.27 -7.54 7.49
CA LEU A 71 -6.44 -6.66 7.46
C LEU A 71 -6.09 -5.24 7.00
N PHE A 72 -5.08 -4.62 7.63
CA PHE A 72 -4.77 -3.22 7.41
C PHE A 72 -3.86 -2.97 6.20
N ILE A 73 -3.10 -3.94 5.77
CA ILE A 73 -2.23 -3.79 4.60
C ILE A 73 -2.84 -4.49 3.39
N ARG A 74 -3.02 -5.80 3.43
CA ARG A 74 -3.46 -6.58 2.26
C ARG A 74 -4.87 -6.22 1.80
N GLU A 75 -5.85 -6.23 2.70
CA GLU A 75 -7.24 -5.95 2.33
C GLU A 75 -7.45 -4.47 1.96
N THR A 76 -6.75 -3.56 2.63
CA THR A 76 -6.77 -2.15 2.27
C THR A 76 -6.11 -1.89 0.92
N TYR A 77 -4.98 -2.55 0.63
CA TYR A 77 -4.32 -2.48 -0.68
C TYR A 77 -5.26 -2.90 -1.81
N LEU A 78 -6.10 -3.92 -1.60
CA LEU A 78 -7.10 -4.33 -2.60
C LEU A 78 -8.06 -3.19 -2.94
N VAL A 79 -8.55 -2.45 -1.95
CA VAL A 79 -9.44 -1.29 -2.16
C VAL A 79 -8.72 -0.16 -2.88
N VAL A 80 -7.48 0.14 -2.47
CA VAL A 80 -6.63 1.16 -3.12
C VAL A 80 -6.39 0.81 -4.58
N SER A 81 -6.05 -0.43 -4.89
CA SER A 81 -5.83 -0.86 -6.28
C SER A 81 -7.08 -0.68 -7.13
N ARG A 82 -8.28 -0.98 -6.59
CA ARG A 82 -9.55 -0.73 -7.27
C ARG A 82 -9.79 0.76 -7.51
N ARG A 83 -9.49 1.61 -6.53
CA ARG A 83 -9.58 3.07 -6.69
C ARG A 83 -8.66 3.56 -7.80
N MET A 84 -7.40 3.16 -7.81
CA MET A 84 -6.45 3.58 -8.85
C MET A 84 -6.86 3.14 -10.24
N VAL A 85 -7.39 1.93 -10.39
CA VAL A 85 -7.89 1.43 -11.68
C VAL A 85 -9.13 2.21 -12.13
N LEU A 86 -10.04 2.57 -11.22
CA LEU A 86 -11.19 3.43 -11.56
C LEU A 86 -10.73 4.83 -11.98
N GLU A 87 -9.74 5.41 -11.33
CA GLU A 87 -9.18 6.71 -11.71
C GLU A 87 -8.46 6.64 -13.06
N SER A 88 -7.66 5.61 -13.32
CA SER A 88 -6.94 5.43 -14.60
C SER A 88 -7.84 5.20 -15.81
N ARG A 89 -9.10 4.83 -15.59
CA ARG A 89 -10.12 4.67 -16.60
C ARG A 89 -10.55 6.01 -17.20
N VAL A 90 -10.57 7.05 -16.39
CA VAL A 90 -11.06 8.39 -16.76
C VAL A 90 -9.93 9.38 -17.01
N TYR A 91 -8.85 9.25 -16.23
CA TYR A 91 -7.75 10.20 -16.19
C TYR A 91 -6.46 9.59 -16.72
N GLU A 92 -5.73 10.39 -17.50
CA GLU A 92 -4.46 9.98 -18.11
C GLU A 92 -3.31 9.90 -17.09
N GLN A 93 -3.40 10.71 -16.04
CA GLN A 93 -2.37 10.79 -15.00
C GLN A 93 -2.95 10.40 -13.64
N VAL A 94 -2.48 9.26 -13.10
CA VAL A 94 -2.81 8.81 -11.75
C VAL A 94 -1.55 8.83 -10.90
N PRO A 95 -1.33 9.87 -10.09
CA PRO A 95 -0.14 9.98 -9.26
C PRO A 95 -0.04 8.88 -8.22
N ILE A 96 1.18 8.37 -7.99
CA ILE A 96 1.43 7.29 -7.00
C ILE A 96 0.94 7.68 -5.59
N HIS A 97 0.96 8.95 -5.23
CA HIS A 97 0.48 9.39 -3.92
C HIS A 97 -1.03 9.17 -3.71
N HIS A 98 -1.82 8.89 -4.77
CA HIS A 98 -3.22 8.44 -4.65
C HIS A 98 -3.33 7.06 -3.99
N MET A 99 -2.27 6.26 -3.95
CA MET A 99 -2.22 5.03 -3.14
C MET A 99 -2.46 5.32 -1.64
N MET A 100 -2.12 6.52 -1.17
CA MET A 100 -2.37 6.95 0.21
C MET A 100 -3.83 7.42 0.46
N PHE A 101 -4.75 7.14 -0.46
CA PHE A 101 -6.18 7.47 -0.35
C PHE A 101 -6.80 7.12 1.03
N PRO A 102 -6.58 5.93 1.63
CA PRO A 102 -7.16 5.60 2.93
C PRO A 102 -6.67 6.50 4.08
N LEU A 103 -5.40 6.90 4.02
CA LEU A 103 -4.79 7.81 5.01
C LEU A 103 -5.22 9.26 4.77
N ARG A 104 -5.28 9.70 3.51
CA ARG A 104 -5.70 11.06 3.13
C ARG A 104 -7.15 11.34 3.51
N THR A 105 -8.03 10.35 3.37
CA THR A 105 -9.43 10.44 3.79
C THR A 105 -9.63 10.19 5.28
N ARG A 106 -8.61 9.76 6.02
CA ARG A 106 -8.68 9.32 7.43
C ARG A 106 -9.70 8.18 7.64
N LYS A 107 -9.94 7.36 6.62
CA LYS A 107 -10.90 6.25 6.64
C LYS A 107 -10.25 4.87 6.62
N TRP A 108 -8.95 4.80 6.87
CA TRP A 108 -8.21 3.54 6.81
C TRP A 108 -8.84 2.45 7.69
N ALA A 109 -9.14 2.76 8.96
CA ALA A 109 -9.79 1.82 9.87
C ALA A 109 -11.19 1.41 9.40
N SER A 110 -11.97 2.34 8.83
CA SER A 110 -13.31 2.04 8.29
C SER A 110 -13.23 1.09 7.09
N ILE A 111 -12.29 1.32 6.19
CA ILE A 111 -12.02 0.45 5.02
C ILE A 111 -11.61 -0.95 5.50
N ALA A 112 -10.63 -1.03 6.40
CA ALA A 112 -10.16 -2.29 6.97
C ALA A 112 -11.29 -3.05 7.67
N TRP A 113 -12.08 -2.37 8.48
CA TRP A 113 -13.23 -2.95 9.17
C TRP A 113 -14.28 -3.53 8.20
N THR A 114 -14.61 -2.79 7.15
CA THR A 114 -15.59 -3.26 6.16
C THR A 114 -15.07 -4.49 5.40
N MET A 115 -13.80 -4.50 5.06
CA MET A 115 -13.16 -5.66 4.41
C MET A 115 -13.09 -6.86 5.36
N PHE A 116 -12.85 -6.63 6.65
CA PHE A 116 -12.89 -7.69 7.67
C PHE A 116 -14.29 -8.31 7.77
N VAL A 117 -15.34 -7.48 7.95
CA VAL A 117 -16.72 -7.95 8.03
C VAL A 117 -17.10 -8.75 6.78
N LYS A 118 -16.74 -8.25 5.59
CA LYS A 118 -16.92 -8.97 4.32
C LYS A 118 -16.25 -10.36 4.36
N SER A 119 -15.02 -10.42 4.84
CA SER A 119 -14.23 -11.66 4.89
C SER A 119 -14.81 -12.66 5.89
N VAL A 120 -15.23 -12.19 7.08
CA VAL A 120 -15.92 -13.02 8.08
C VAL A 120 -17.21 -13.64 7.49
N PHE A 121 -18.07 -12.81 6.89
CA PHE A 121 -19.27 -13.33 6.26
C PHE A 121 -18.97 -14.30 5.12
N LEU A 122 -17.97 -14.05 4.32
CA LEU A 122 -17.59 -14.94 3.24
C LEU A 122 -17.08 -16.28 3.78
N THR A 123 -16.23 -16.27 4.81
CA THR A 123 -15.73 -17.47 5.48
C THR A 123 -16.86 -18.31 6.06
N LEU A 124 -17.84 -17.67 6.73
CA LEU A 124 -19.01 -18.38 7.24
C LEU A 124 -19.82 -19.06 6.12
N TRP A 125 -19.96 -18.40 4.96
CA TRP A 125 -20.65 -19.01 3.83
C TRP A 125 -19.85 -20.16 3.18
N TRP A 126 -18.50 -20.13 3.26
CA TRP A 126 -17.66 -21.22 2.76
C TRP A 126 -17.84 -22.52 3.56
N LEU A 127 -18.37 -22.47 4.78
CA LEU A 127 -18.76 -23.69 5.51
C LEU A 127 -19.83 -24.51 4.75
N THR A 128 -20.62 -23.87 3.90
CA THR A 128 -21.66 -24.53 3.09
C THR A 128 -21.24 -24.76 1.64
N ILE A 129 -19.97 -24.67 1.28
CA ILE A 129 -19.37 -24.81 -0.06
C ILE A 129 -20.16 -24.06 -1.16
N VAL A 130 -21.39 -24.51 -1.48
CA VAL A 130 -22.26 -23.90 -2.50
C VAL A 130 -22.58 -22.43 -2.15
N GLY A 131 -22.90 -22.16 -0.88
CA GLY A 131 -23.12 -20.80 -0.39
C GLY A 131 -21.87 -19.94 -0.52
N GLY A 132 -20.69 -20.48 -0.25
CA GLY A 132 -19.39 -19.82 -0.42
C GLY A 132 -19.17 -19.35 -1.87
N ILE A 133 -19.38 -20.23 -2.84
CA ILE A 133 -19.25 -19.92 -4.27
C ILE A 133 -20.20 -18.78 -4.65
N ILE A 134 -21.50 -18.91 -4.34
CA ILE A 134 -22.51 -17.89 -4.67
C ILE A 134 -22.19 -16.53 -4.01
N LYS A 135 -21.72 -16.54 -2.75
CA LYS A 135 -21.42 -15.33 -2.00
C LYS A 135 -20.10 -14.67 -2.39
N THR A 136 -19.14 -15.43 -2.91
CA THR A 136 -17.93 -14.88 -3.52
C THR A 136 -18.29 -13.89 -4.62
N PHE A 137 -19.17 -14.27 -5.54
CA PHE A 137 -19.67 -13.36 -6.56
C PHE A 137 -20.51 -12.21 -5.97
N SER A 138 -21.36 -12.51 -4.99
CA SER A 138 -22.24 -11.51 -4.38
C SER A 138 -21.48 -10.38 -3.67
N TYR A 139 -20.28 -10.64 -3.14
CA TYR A 139 -19.47 -9.68 -2.39
C TYR A 139 -18.31 -9.10 -3.22
N MET A 140 -18.25 -9.44 -4.49
CA MET A 140 -17.15 -9.06 -5.39
C MET A 140 -17.03 -7.55 -5.60
N LEU A 141 -18.15 -6.83 -5.57
CA LEU A 141 -18.16 -5.38 -5.76
C LEU A 141 -17.85 -4.57 -4.50
N VAL A 142 -17.82 -5.21 -3.31
CA VAL A 142 -17.57 -4.49 -2.04
C VAL A 142 -16.29 -3.64 -2.09
N PRO A 143 -15.13 -4.14 -2.58
CA PRO A 143 -13.92 -3.32 -2.67
C PRO A 143 -14.07 -2.09 -3.57
N PHE A 144 -14.85 -2.16 -4.64
CA PHE A 144 -15.13 -1.04 -5.53
C PHE A 144 -16.07 -0.01 -4.89
N ILE A 145 -17.12 -0.48 -4.21
CA ILE A 145 -18.06 0.38 -3.46
C ILE A 145 -17.32 1.20 -2.41
N ILE A 146 -16.41 0.56 -1.66
CA ILE A 146 -15.60 1.23 -0.64
C ILE A 146 -14.54 2.14 -1.28
N ALA A 147 -14.00 1.77 -2.44
CA ALA A 147 -13.06 2.61 -3.19
C ALA A 147 -13.73 3.90 -3.68
N GLU A 148 -15.02 3.87 -4.01
CA GLU A 148 -15.81 5.05 -4.34
C GLU A 148 -16.19 5.84 -3.08
N ASN A 149 -16.77 5.18 -2.08
CA ASN A 149 -17.18 5.83 -0.83
C ASN A 149 -16.78 5.02 0.43
N PRO A 150 -15.62 5.33 1.06
CA PRO A 150 -15.15 4.65 2.26
C PRO A 150 -15.94 4.98 3.53
N SER A 151 -16.96 5.84 3.44
CA SER A 151 -17.81 6.20 4.58
C SER A 151 -19.05 5.31 4.70
N ILE A 152 -19.30 4.44 3.73
CA ILE A 152 -20.41 3.49 3.76
C ILE A 152 -20.20 2.48 4.90
N LYS A 153 -21.28 2.18 5.64
CA LYS A 153 -21.23 1.14 6.68
C LYS A 153 -21.03 -0.24 6.07
N ALA A 154 -20.30 -1.12 6.76
CA ALA A 154 -19.94 -2.44 6.27
C ALA A 154 -21.14 -3.27 5.77
N CYS A 155 -22.21 -3.34 6.55
CA CYS A 155 -23.41 -4.10 6.17
C CYS A 155 -24.14 -3.49 4.96
N ASP A 156 -24.12 -2.16 4.83
CA ASP A 156 -24.75 -1.46 3.70
C ASP A 156 -23.96 -1.69 2.41
N ALA A 157 -22.62 -1.63 2.47
CA ALA A 157 -21.76 -1.92 1.34
C ALA A 157 -21.93 -3.38 0.85
N ILE A 158 -22.00 -4.34 1.78
CA ILE A 158 -22.25 -5.75 1.47
C ILE A 158 -23.65 -5.95 0.87
N THR A 159 -24.66 -5.30 1.43
CA THR A 159 -26.03 -5.41 0.95
C THR A 159 -26.19 -4.77 -0.43
N LEU A 160 -25.58 -3.61 -0.65
CA LEU A 160 -25.55 -2.94 -1.96
C LEU A 160 -24.85 -3.82 -3.01
N SER A 161 -23.69 -4.40 -2.70
CA SER A 161 -22.99 -5.33 -3.58
C SER A 161 -23.87 -6.52 -3.95
N ARG A 162 -24.58 -7.11 -2.98
CA ARG A 162 -25.50 -8.24 -3.22
C ARG A 162 -26.65 -7.86 -4.15
N ARG A 163 -27.20 -6.67 -3.98
CA ARG A 163 -28.32 -6.15 -4.81
C ARG A 163 -27.85 -5.89 -6.24
N MET A 164 -26.73 -5.22 -6.42
CA MET A 164 -26.11 -4.96 -7.73
C MET A 164 -25.75 -6.25 -8.47
N MET A 165 -25.29 -7.28 -7.77
CA MET A 165 -24.91 -8.58 -8.36
C MET A 165 -26.10 -9.53 -8.59
N ARG A 166 -27.31 -9.10 -8.32
CA ARG A 166 -28.50 -9.94 -8.53
C ARG A 166 -28.79 -10.06 -10.05
N GLY A 167 -28.76 -11.30 -10.54
CA GLY A 167 -28.89 -11.59 -11.97
C GLY A 167 -27.56 -11.68 -12.74
N HIS A 168 -26.49 -11.08 -12.22
CA HIS A 168 -25.21 -10.95 -12.92
C HIS A 168 -24.10 -11.95 -12.51
N LYS A 169 -24.41 -12.91 -11.61
CA LYS A 169 -23.39 -13.84 -11.08
C LYS A 169 -22.88 -14.82 -12.12
N TRP A 170 -23.78 -15.26 -13.02
CA TRP A 170 -23.42 -16.17 -14.10
C TRP A 170 -22.47 -15.52 -15.11
N GLU A 171 -22.71 -14.26 -15.46
CA GLU A 171 -21.84 -13.47 -16.33
C GLU A 171 -20.41 -13.39 -15.72
N CYS A 172 -20.34 -13.10 -14.42
CA CYS A 172 -19.04 -13.08 -13.71
C CYS A 172 -18.34 -14.44 -13.70
N PHE A 173 -19.09 -15.51 -13.52
CA PHE A 173 -18.54 -16.88 -13.59
C PHE A 173 -17.95 -17.16 -14.96
N VAL A 174 -18.69 -16.87 -16.02
CA VAL A 174 -18.21 -17.04 -17.41
C VAL A 174 -16.97 -16.17 -17.65
N ALA A 175 -16.98 -14.90 -17.19
CA ALA A 175 -15.82 -14.02 -17.33
C ALA A 175 -14.57 -14.60 -16.63
N ILE A 176 -14.71 -15.19 -15.45
CA ILE A 176 -13.57 -15.85 -14.77
C ILE A 176 -13.06 -17.05 -15.58
N LEU A 177 -13.95 -17.83 -16.18
CA LEU A 177 -13.55 -18.95 -17.06
C LEU A 177 -12.75 -18.45 -18.27
N THR A 178 -13.12 -17.31 -18.85
CA THR A 178 -12.34 -16.74 -19.97
C THR A 178 -10.94 -16.28 -19.54
N PHE A 179 -10.78 -15.90 -18.29
CA PHE A 179 -9.46 -15.52 -17.75
C PHE A 179 -8.56 -16.72 -17.45
N LEU A 180 -9.12 -17.93 -17.34
CA LEU A 180 -8.34 -19.14 -17.02
C LEU A 180 -7.22 -19.38 -18.05
N GLY A 181 -7.49 -19.10 -19.34
CA GLY A 181 -6.46 -19.20 -20.38
C GLY A 181 -5.27 -18.27 -20.14
N TRP A 182 -5.53 -17.06 -19.67
CA TRP A 182 -4.46 -16.10 -19.28
C TRP A 182 -3.70 -16.56 -18.03
N ASP A 183 -4.37 -17.21 -17.08
CA ASP A 183 -3.73 -17.74 -15.88
C ASP A 183 -2.81 -18.94 -16.22
N ILE A 184 -3.26 -19.83 -17.09
CA ILE A 184 -2.44 -20.95 -17.59
C ILE A 184 -1.22 -20.40 -18.33
N LEU A 185 -1.41 -19.44 -19.24
CA LEU A 185 -0.32 -18.79 -19.96
C LEU A 185 0.68 -18.11 -18.99
N SER A 186 0.17 -17.48 -17.93
CA SER A 186 1.02 -16.86 -16.91
C SER A 186 1.87 -17.89 -16.17
N ILE A 187 1.30 -19.05 -15.84
CA ILE A 187 2.06 -20.15 -15.22
C ILE A 187 3.16 -20.64 -16.17
N CYS A 188 2.82 -20.88 -17.43
CA CYS A 188 3.79 -21.33 -18.45
C CYS A 188 4.94 -20.33 -18.66
N MET A 189 4.66 -19.03 -18.53
CA MET A 189 5.62 -17.95 -18.68
C MET A 189 6.23 -17.47 -17.34
N LEU A 190 6.27 -18.31 -16.32
CA LEU A 190 6.82 -18.03 -14.99
C LEU A 190 6.28 -16.72 -14.35
N GLY A 191 5.02 -16.41 -14.60
CA GLY A 191 4.36 -15.23 -14.05
C GLY A 191 4.52 -13.93 -14.88
N LEU A 192 5.39 -13.90 -15.88
CA LEU A 192 5.65 -12.68 -16.67
C LEU A 192 4.40 -12.12 -17.32
N THR A 193 3.59 -12.97 -17.95
CA THR A 193 2.31 -12.54 -18.55
C THR A 193 1.37 -11.96 -17.50
N GLY A 194 1.38 -12.51 -16.27
CA GLY A 194 0.62 -11.99 -15.14
C GLY A 194 1.02 -10.57 -14.78
N ILE A 195 2.31 -10.34 -14.63
CA ILE A 195 2.87 -9.05 -14.20
C ILE A 195 2.65 -7.96 -15.26
N PHE A 196 2.97 -8.24 -16.52
CA PHE A 196 3.01 -7.21 -17.56
C PHE A 196 1.68 -7.01 -18.29
N TYR A 197 0.78 -7.99 -18.28
CA TYR A 197 -0.42 -7.90 -19.08
C TYR A 197 -1.71 -8.37 -18.36
N SER A 198 -1.81 -9.65 -17.96
CA SER A 198 -3.11 -10.22 -17.61
C SER A 198 -3.72 -9.67 -16.33
N ASN A 199 -2.91 -9.26 -15.35
CA ASN A 199 -3.41 -8.61 -14.13
C ASN A 199 -4.01 -7.23 -14.42
N GLY A 200 -3.34 -6.44 -15.26
CA GLY A 200 -3.86 -5.15 -15.72
C GLY A 200 -5.16 -5.31 -16.51
N TYR A 201 -5.19 -6.23 -17.46
CA TYR A 201 -6.37 -6.54 -18.25
C TYR A 201 -7.58 -6.95 -17.38
N LYS A 202 -7.38 -7.88 -16.44
CA LYS A 202 -8.43 -8.30 -15.50
C LYS A 202 -8.90 -7.14 -14.60
N ALA A 203 -7.97 -6.32 -14.13
CA ALA A 203 -8.31 -5.17 -13.29
C ALA A 203 -9.18 -4.16 -14.05
N SER A 204 -8.82 -3.85 -15.29
CA SER A 204 -9.58 -2.96 -16.18
C SER A 204 -10.96 -3.54 -16.50
N PHE A 205 -11.05 -4.83 -16.83
CA PHE A 205 -12.34 -5.50 -17.09
C PHE A 205 -13.28 -5.37 -15.88
N TRP A 206 -12.81 -5.63 -14.66
CA TRP A 206 -13.64 -5.55 -13.48
C TRP A 206 -14.03 -4.11 -13.12
N ALA A 207 -13.20 -3.13 -13.46
CA ALA A 207 -13.53 -1.72 -13.28
C ALA A 207 -14.63 -1.27 -14.27
N GLU A 208 -14.56 -1.69 -15.54
CA GLU A 208 -15.62 -1.45 -16.52
C GLU A 208 -16.93 -2.13 -16.11
N TYR A 209 -16.85 -3.37 -15.68
CA TYR A 209 -18.01 -4.13 -15.22
C TYR A 209 -18.67 -3.48 -14.00
N TYR A 210 -17.86 -3.03 -13.03
CA TYR A 210 -18.39 -2.25 -11.89
C TYR A 210 -19.09 -0.97 -12.35
N THR A 211 -18.49 -0.24 -13.29
CA THR A 211 -19.05 1.03 -13.81
C THR A 211 -20.40 0.78 -14.49
N TYR A 212 -20.51 -0.27 -15.29
CA TYR A 212 -21.76 -0.68 -15.90
C TYR A 212 -22.84 -0.98 -14.85
N LEU A 213 -22.55 -1.85 -13.88
CA LEU A 213 -23.49 -2.22 -12.82
C LEU A 213 -23.87 -1.02 -11.92
N ARG A 214 -22.92 -0.11 -11.66
CA ARG A 214 -23.17 1.14 -10.94
C ARG A 214 -24.18 2.03 -11.71
N GLY A 215 -23.96 2.20 -13.00
CA GLY A 215 -24.88 2.96 -13.86
C GLY A 215 -26.29 2.38 -13.85
N THR A 216 -26.41 1.08 -14.06
CA THR A 216 -27.69 0.36 -14.00
C THR A 216 -28.36 0.47 -12.63
N ALA A 217 -27.60 0.34 -11.55
CA ALA A 217 -28.14 0.47 -10.20
C ALA A 217 -28.68 1.87 -9.89
N LYS A 218 -28.00 2.91 -10.36
CA LYS A 218 -28.47 4.30 -10.24
C LYS A 218 -29.70 4.59 -11.08
N GLN A 219 -29.74 4.14 -12.34
CA GLN A 219 -30.89 4.30 -13.22
C GLN A 219 -32.14 3.58 -12.71
N ALA A 220 -31.95 2.39 -12.12
CA ALA A 220 -33.02 1.62 -11.50
C ALA A 220 -33.46 2.14 -10.12
N GLY A 221 -32.85 3.19 -9.59
CA GLY A 221 -33.14 3.71 -8.25
C GLY A 221 -32.89 2.69 -7.13
N LEU A 222 -31.89 1.82 -7.29
CA LEU A 222 -31.65 0.74 -6.36
C LEU A 222 -31.31 1.31 -4.97
N GLN A 223 -32.03 0.86 -3.94
CA GLN A 223 -31.81 1.31 -2.57
C GLN A 223 -30.37 1.15 -2.12
N GLY A 224 -29.71 2.23 -1.72
CA GLY A 224 -28.29 2.31 -1.36
C GLY A 224 -27.41 2.85 -2.48
N ALA A 225 -27.89 2.92 -3.73
CA ALA A 225 -27.11 3.44 -4.86
C ALA A 225 -26.87 4.96 -4.75
N GLU A 226 -27.66 5.67 -3.96
CA GLU A 226 -27.50 7.09 -3.62
C GLU A 226 -26.18 7.35 -2.88
N GLN A 227 -25.65 6.35 -2.18
CA GLN A 227 -24.37 6.44 -1.46
C GLN A 227 -23.16 6.38 -2.40
N LEU A 228 -23.35 5.97 -3.66
CA LEU A 228 -22.33 6.00 -4.71
C LEU A 228 -22.29 7.40 -5.35
N ASN A 229 -21.68 8.35 -4.64
CA ASN A 229 -21.82 9.78 -4.92
C ASN A 229 -20.57 10.42 -5.57
N ASP A 230 -19.50 9.68 -5.82
CA ASP A 230 -18.29 10.21 -6.48
C ASP A 230 -18.48 10.21 -8.00
N THR A 231 -19.08 11.29 -8.53
CA THR A 231 -19.34 11.43 -9.98
C THR A 231 -18.04 11.55 -10.76
N PHE A 232 -17.09 12.34 -10.27
CA PHE A 232 -15.84 12.62 -10.97
C PHE A 232 -14.84 11.45 -10.99
N LEU A 233 -15.16 10.35 -10.32
CA LEU A 233 -14.42 9.10 -10.49
C LEU A 233 -14.78 8.37 -11.81
N PHE A 234 -15.91 8.73 -12.43
CA PHE A 234 -16.47 8.09 -13.62
C PHE A 234 -16.59 9.01 -14.83
N GLU A 235 -16.61 10.32 -14.60
CA GLU A 235 -16.77 11.36 -15.62
C GLU A 235 -15.76 12.46 -15.38
N LYS A 236 -15.27 13.09 -16.46
CA LYS A 236 -14.39 14.27 -16.34
C LYS A 236 -15.19 15.47 -15.84
N ALA A 237 -14.60 16.23 -14.93
CA ALA A 237 -15.23 17.45 -14.44
C ALA A 237 -15.25 18.53 -15.56
N PRO A 238 -16.31 19.35 -15.63
CA PRO A 238 -16.37 20.48 -16.56
C PRO A 238 -15.24 21.48 -16.32
N ALA A 239 -14.75 22.08 -17.41
CA ALA A 239 -13.61 22.98 -17.35
C ALA A 239 -13.87 24.22 -16.48
N ASP A 240 -15.08 24.79 -16.55
CA ASP A 240 -15.49 25.93 -15.74
C ASP A 240 -15.49 25.64 -14.24
N LEU A 241 -15.89 24.42 -13.85
CA LEU A 241 -15.86 23.96 -12.47
C LEU A 241 -14.42 23.76 -11.97
N LEU A 242 -13.56 23.18 -12.82
CA LEU A 242 -12.14 23.01 -12.51
C LEU A 242 -11.45 24.37 -12.33
N GLU A 243 -11.71 25.31 -13.22
CA GLU A 243 -11.13 26.66 -13.14
C GLU A 243 -11.50 27.39 -11.86
N ARG A 244 -12.77 27.32 -11.44
CA ARG A 244 -13.24 27.91 -10.18
C ARG A 244 -12.63 27.23 -8.95
N THR A 245 -12.55 25.91 -8.97
CA THR A 245 -12.08 25.12 -7.83
C THR A 245 -10.56 25.19 -7.64
N TYR A 246 -9.82 25.34 -8.75
CA TYR A 246 -8.36 25.39 -8.79
C TYR A 246 -7.84 26.75 -9.30
N ALA A 247 -8.45 27.85 -8.86
CA ALA A 247 -8.01 29.19 -9.21
C ALA A 247 -6.52 29.44 -8.82
N ASP A 248 -6.06 28.85 -7.70
CA ASP A 248 -4.67 28.88 -7.26
C ASP A 248 -3.71 28.16 -8.23
N ALA A 249 -4.19 27.23 -9.06
CA ALA A 249 -3.38 26.62 -10.11
C ALA A 249 -2.99 27.63 -11.19
N ARG A 250 -3.89 28.53 -11.54
CA ARG A 250 -3.60 29.61 -12.51
C ARG A 250 -2.51 30.53 -12.00
N THR A 251 -2.56 30.89 -10.72
CA THR A 251 -1.52 31.72 -10.11
C THR A 251 -0.16 31.02 -10.16
N ALA A 252 -0.10 29.73 -9.78
CA ALA A 252 1.13 28.94 -9.84
C ALA A 252 1.67 28.79 -11.28
N ILE A 253 0.78 28.70 -12.28
CA ILE A 253 1.17 28.63 -13.69
C ILE A 253 1.71 30.00 -14.14
N SER A 254 0.99 31.09 -13.85
CA SER A 254 1.39 32.45 -14.26
C SER A 254 2.72 32.88 -13.61
N GLU A 255 2.99 32.48 -12.37
CA GLU A 255 4.27 32.75 -11.70
C GLU A 255 5.46 32.08 -12.42
N VAL A 256 5.27 30.85 -12.89
CA VAL A 256 6.32 30.11 -13.64
C VAL A 256 6.50 30.70 -15.03
N ASP A 257 5.41 31.03 -15.71
CA ASP A 257 5.45 31.59 -17.06
C ASP A 257 6.06 33.02 -17.06
N ALA A 258 5.85 33.79 -15.99
CA ALA A 258 6.43 35.12 -15.82
C ALA A 258 7.92 35.12 -15.42
N GLN A 259 8.39 34.02 -14.77
CA GLN A 259 9.79 33.92 -14.32
C GLN A 259 10.80 33.79 -15.45
N GLY A 260 10.41 33.38 -16.67
CA GLY A 260 11.25 33.38 -17.90
C GLY A 260 12.67 32.78 -17.79
N GLU A 261 13.24 32.72 -16.61
CA GLU A 261 14.59 32.25 -16.33
C GLU A 261 14.59 30.78 -15.87
N THR A 262 15.28 29.96 -16.64
CA THR A 262 15.62 28.59 -16.22
C THR A 262 16.73 28.63 -15.20
N VAL A 263 16.44 28.37 -13.94
CA VAL A 263 17.48 28.19 -12.91
C VAL A 263 18.27 26.92 -13.26
N SER A 264 19.57 27.09 -13.49
CA SER A 264 20.45 25.96 -13.81
C SER A 264 20.64 25.04 -12.60
N ALA A 265 20.64 23.71 -12.85
CA ALA A 265 20.94 22.74 -11.81
C ALA A 265 22.32 23.03 -11.16
N PRO A 266 22.44 22.82 -9.86
CA PRO A 266 23.70 23.06 -9.17
C PRO A 266 24.81 22.17 -9.73
N LYS A 267 25.98 22.76 -10.05
CA LYS A 267 27.11 22.04 -10.63
C LYS A 267 28.05 21.50 -9.54
N GLY A 268 28.83 20.46 -9.90
CA GLY A 268 29.82 19.85 -9.02
C GLY A 268 29.29 18.67 -8.21
N PHE A 269 30.14 18.11 -7.33
CA PHE A 269 29.81 16.90 -6.55
C PHE A 269 28.59 17.10 -5.63
N ALA A 270 28.46 18.26 -5.01
CA ALA A 270 27.30 18.59 -4.17
C ALA A 270 26.00 18.70 -5.00
N GLY A 271 26.09 19.22 -6.24
CA GLY A 271 24.99 19.25 -7.18
C GLY A 271 24.59 17.85 -7.68
N TRP A 272 25.55 17.02 -7.97
CA TRP A 272 25.33 15.65 -8.37
C TRP A 272 24.65 14.84 -7.24
N LEU A 273 25.10 14.99 -5.98
CA LEU A 273 24.44 14.36 -4.82
C LEU A 273 23.00 14.85 -4.64
N ALA A 274 22.75 16.16 -4.83
CA ALA A 274 21.43 16.73 -4.72
C ALA A 274 20.47 16.22 -5.82
N ASP A 275 20.98 16.07 -7.06
CA ASP A 275 20.19 15.66 -8.22
C ASP A 275 19.89 14.15 -8.22
N TRP A 276 20.89 13.32 -7.92
CA TRP A 276 20.74 11.87 -7.99
C TRP A 276 20.19 11.23 -6.73
N PHE A 277 20.57 11.74 -5.55
CA PHE A 277 20.21 11.14 -4.27
C PHE A 277 19.29 12.01 -3.42
N GLY A 278 19.01 13.22 -3.86
CA GLY A 278 18.21 14.18 -3.07
C GLY A 278 18.89 14.60 -1.78
N ILE A 279 20.22 14.47 -1.68
CA ILE A 279 21.00 14.78 -0.48
C ILE A 279 21.64 16.15 -0.64
N ARG A 280 21.43 17.03 0.37
CA ARG A 280 22.03 18.34 0.45
C ARG A 280 22.97 18.45 1.65
N ILE A 281 24.27 18.36 1.38
CA ILE A 281 25.31 18.41 2.42
C ILE A 281 25.52 19.83 2.94
N MET A 282 25.49 20.83 2.04
CA MET A 282 25.64 22.24 2.39
C MET A 282 24.47 23.08 1.93
N ARG A 283 24.05 24.04 2.77
CA ARG A 283 22.97 24.96 2.46
C ARG A 283 23.47 26.05 1.52
N SER A 284 23.59 25.73 0.23
CA SER A 284 23.94 26.67 -0.83
C SER A 284 22.69 27.45 -1.26
N LYS A 285 22.82 28.77 -1.43
CA LYS A 285 21.75 29.62 -1.98
C LYS A 285 21.29 29.15 -3.36
N GLN A 286 22.24 28.64 -4.18
CA GLN A 286 21.95 28.14 -5.51
C GLN A 286 21.10 26.85 -5.48
N VAL A 287 21.37 25.92 -4.56
CA VAL A 287 20.58 24.69 -4.40
C VAL A 287 19.18 25.05 -3.90
N SER A 288 19.05 26.01 -2.98
CA SER A 288 17.74 26.49 -2.50
C SER A 288 16.90 27.09 -3.63
N ALA A 289 17.51 27.97 -4.43
CA ALA A 289 16.82 28.58 -5.56
C ALA A 289 16.37 27.52 -6.60
N TRP A 290 17.20 26.51 -6.83
CA TRP A 290 16.88 25.41 -7.74
C TRP A 290 15.74 24.53 -7.18
N GLU A 291 15.74 24.23 -5.88
CA GLU A 291 14.63 23.51 -5.23
C GLU A 291 13.31 24.28 -5.34
N ASP A 292 13.33 25.58 -5.05
CA ASP A 292 12.15 26.44 -5.15
C ASP A 292 11.63 26.50 -6.58
N TYR A 293 12.54 26.59 -7.56
CA TYR A 293 12.20 26.53 -8.98
C TYR A 293 11.57 25.20 -9.36
N GLN A 294 12.16 24.07 -8.94
CA GLN A 294 11.59 22.74 -9.19
C GLN A 294 10.22 22.56 -8.54
N GLY A 295 10.05 23.07 -7.33
CA GLY A 295 8.75 23.07 -6.63
C GLY A 295 7.68 23.84 -7.40
N LYS A 296 8.01 25.04 -7.90
CA LYS A 296 7.11 25.86 -8.73
C LYS A 296 6.80 25.16 -10.07
N MET A 297 7.80 24.60 -10.74
CA MET A 297 7.62 23.86 -11.98
C MET A 297 6.70 22.64 -11.78
N HIS A 298 6.87 21.90 -10.68
CA HIS A 298 5.99 20.78 -10.36
C HIS A 298 4.55 21.24 -10.07
N ALA A 299 4.38 22.33 -9.32
CA ALA A 299 3.07 22.92 -9.04
C ALA A 299 2.37 23.38 -10.33
N SER A 300 3.10 24.07 -11.22
CA SER A 300 2.60 24.50 -12.53
C SER A 300 2.20 23.29 -13.41
N LYS A 301 3.05 22.27 -13.49
CA LYS A 301 2.74 21.04 -14.25
C LYS A 301 1.50 20.33 -13.71
N THR A 302 1.38 20.19 -12.38
CA THR A 302 0.21 19.59 -11.72
C THR A 302 -1.04 20.45 -11.97
N GLY A 303 -0.91 21.77 -11.86
CA GLY A 303 -2.00 22.72 -12.14
C GLY A 303 -2.51 22.62 -13.57
N ARG A 304 -1.60 22.56 -14.56
CA ARG A 304 -1.97 22.37 -15.97
C ARG A 304 -2.70 21.06 -16.20
N ALA A 305 -2.20 19.96 -15.61
CA ALA A 305 -2.84 18.65 -15.74
C ALA A 305 -4.24 18.60 -15.10
N LEU A 306 -4.42 19.27 -13.95
CA LEU A 306 -5.73 19.41 -13.30
C LEU A 306 -6.71 20.24 -14.13
N LEU A 307 -6.28 21.41 -14.62
CA LEU A 307 -7.14 22.27 -15.46
C LEU A 307 -7.48 21.64 -16.81
N ALA A 308 -6.59 20.81 -17.35
CA ALA A 308 -6.83 20.02 -18.56
C ALA A 308 -7.67 18.75 -18.31
N ALA A 309 -8.19 18.54 -17.10
CA ALA A 309 -8.92 17.33 -16.72
C ALA A 309 -8.13 16.02 -16.99
N GLN A 310 -6.81 16.04 -16.85
CA GLN A 310 -5.93 14.88 -16.99
C GLN A 310 -5.72 14.12 -15.67
N MET A 311 -6.10 14.73 -14.55
CA MET A 311 -5.98 14.17 -13.20
C MET A 311 -7.29 14.25 -12.44
N TYR A 312 -7.51 13.32 -11.51
CA TYR A 312 -8.68 13.32 -10.65
C TYR A 312 -8.74 14.57 -9.77
N PRO A 313 -9.85 15.33 -9.80
CA PRO A 313 -10.00 16.58 -9.06
C PRO A 313 -10.31 16.32 -7.58
N VAL A 314 -9.29 16.12 -6.77
CA VAL A 314 -9.39 15.78 -5.34
C VAL A 314 -10.29 16.75 -4.55
N ARG A 315 -10.29 18.05 -4.90
CA ARG A 315 -11.14 19.06 -4.22
C ARG A 315 -12.63 18.91 -4.50
N LEU A 316 -12.97 18.28 -5.61
CA LEU A 316 -14.36 18.00 -6.00
C LEU A 316 -14.85 16.64 -5.49
N SER A 317 -13.99 15.88 -4.80
CA SER A 317 -14.39 14.63 -4.18
C SER A 317 -15.48 14.85 -3.13
N PRO A 318 -16.55 14.04 -3.11
CA PRO A 318 -17.57 14.11 -2.07
C PRO A 318 -17.00 13.74 -0.68
N ILE A 319 -15.83 13.10 -0.66
CA ILE A 319 -15.15 12.72 0.56
C ILE A 319 -14.02 13.73 0.80
N PRO A 320 -14.04 14.43 1.93
CA PRO A 320 -13.00 15.41 2.24
C PRO A 320 -11.65 14.71 2.36
N MET A 321 -10.71 15.11 1.50
CA MET A 321 -9.32 14.66 1.55
C MET A 321 -8.44 15.72 2.19
N LYS A 322 -7.40 15.28 2.90
CA LYS A 322 -6.51 16.16 3.68
C LYS A 322 -5.77 17.18 2.83
N ASP A 323 -5.54 16.86 1.57
CA ASP A 323 -4.72 17.70 0.68
C ASP A 323 -5.62 18.62 -0.14
N LYS A 324 -5.53 19.91 0.15
CA LYS A 324 -6.34 20.93 -0.51
C LYS A 324 -5.53 21.86 -1.44
N ASN A 325 -4.20 21.86 -1.35
CA ASN A 325 -3.32 22.79 -2.08
C ASN A 325 -2.54 22.05 -3.19
N ILE A 326 -2.31 22.74 -4.31
CA ILE A 326 -1.49 22.26 -5.43
C ILE A 326 -0.03 22.10 -5.02
N ASN A 327 0.43 22.93 -4.09
CA ASN A 327 1.77 22.89 -3.49
C ASN A 327 2.01 21.73 -2.51
N ILE A 328 1.20 20.68 -2.57
CA ILE A 328 1.46 19.51 -1.77
C ILE A 328 2.69 18.84 -2.35
N GLY A 329 3.76 19.12 -1.65
CA GLY A 329 5.08 18.63 -1.77
C GLY A 329 5.26 17.52 -2.79
N GLY A 330 5.53 17.88 -4.00
CA GLY A 330 6.29 16.98 -4.84
C GLY A 330 7.48 16.55 -4.00
N LEU A 331 7.85 15.29 -4.10
CA LEU A 331 9.15 14.87 -3.64
C LEU A 331 10.16 15.75 -4.37
N ASN A 332 10.60 16.84 -3.74
CA ASN A 332 11.65 17.65 -4.30
C ASN A 332 12.85 16.72 -4.47
N ALA A 333 13.38 16.63 -5.68
CA ALA A 333 14.51 15.77 -5.98
C ALA A 333 15.72 16.12 -5.09
N ALA A 334 15.87 17.40 -4.74
CA ALA A 334 16.88 17.87 -3.79
C ALA A 334 16.24 18.24 -2.45
N ARG A 335 16.42 17.42 -1.45
CA ARG A 335 16.01 17.70 -0.08
C ARG A 335 17.19 18.21 0.74
N SER A 336 16.97 19.28 1.53
CA SER A 336 17.95 19.65 2.54
C SER A 336 17.72 18.85 3.80
N TYR A 337 18.72 18.11 4.21
CA TYR A 337 18.70 17.40 5.48
C TYR A 337 19.42 18.22 6.55
N SER A 338 18.81 18.39 7.72
CA SER A 338 19.51 18.88 8.89
C SER A 338 20.46 17.81 9.40
N LEU A 339 21.49 18.22 10.15
CA LEU A 339 22.41 17.27 10.79
C LEU A 339 21.66 16.21 11.62
N LEU A 340 20.61 16.64 12.32
CA LEU A 340 19.76 15.73 13.10
C LEU A 340 19.05 14.69 12.22
N ASN A 341 18.55 15.11 11.06
CA ASN A 341 17.92 14.20 10.11
C ASN A 341 18.93 13.19 9.55
N LEU A 342 20.15 13.60 9.24
CA LEU A 342 21.21 12.69 8.79
C LEU A 342 21.55 11.66 9.87
N ILE A 343 21.67 12.08 11.14
CA ILE A 343 21.89 11.18 12.28
C ILE A 343 20.73 10.20 12.42
N MET A 344 19.50 10.68 12.34
CA MET A 344 18.32 9.80 12.39
C MET A 344 18.31 8.81 11.22
N MET A 345 18.59 9.26 9.99
CA MET A 345 18.68 8.39 8.82
C MET A 345 19.78 7.33 9.00
N PHE A 346 20.95 7.71 9.51
CA PHE A 346 22.02 6.77 9.84
C PHE A 346 21.50 5.63 10.73
N PHE A 347 20.86 5.95 11.85
CA PHE A 347 20.33 4.91 12.75
C PHE A 347 19.21 4.09 12.12
N ILE A 348 18.32 4.72 11.33
CA ILE A 348 17.26 4.00 10.60
C ILE A 348 17.86 2.99 9.63
N PHE A 349 18.85 3.37 8.84
CA PHE A 349 19.52 2.46 7.91
C PHE A 349 20.34 1.38 8.64
N CYS A 350 20.94 1.70 9.81
CA CYS A 350 21.57 0.69 10.65
C CYS A 350 20.58 -0.40 11.09
N ILE A 351 19.38 0.00 11.51
CA ILE A 351 18.32 -0.92 11.94
C ILE A 351 17.78 -1.73 10.74
N ILE A 352 17.53 -1.07 9.62
CA ILE A 352 17.07 -1.75 8.38
C ILE A 352 18.12 -2.79 7.94
N GLY A 353 19.39 -2.43 7.93
CA GLY A 353 20.48 -3.35 7.61
C GLY A 353 20.58 -4.51 8.59
N TRP A 354 20.39 -4.26 9.88
CA TRP A 354 20.33 -5.31 10.88
C TRP A 354 19.16 -6.27 10.64
N VAL A 355 17.95 -5.75 10.39
CA VAL A 355 16.78 -6.58 10.07
C VAL A 355 17.05 -7.43 8.83
N TRP A 356 17.68 -6.86 7.80
CA TRP A 356 18.04 -7.55 6.58
C TRP A 356 19.03 -8.69 6.82
N GLU A 357 20.11 -8.44 7.53
CA GLU A 357 21.12 -9.46 7.86
C GLU A 357 20.55 -10.58 8.74
N VAL A 358 19.75 -10.22 9.72
CA VAL A 358 19.07 -11.19 10.57
C VAL A 358 18.10 -12.03 9.76
N ALA A 359 17.36 -11.42 8.84
CA ALA A 359 16.43 -12.14 7.97
C ALA A 359 17.16 -13.11 7.03
N LEU A 360 18.27 -12.69 6.42
CA LEU A 360 19.10 -13.56 5.58
C LEU A 360 19.65 -14.74 6.36
N CYS A 361 20.27 -14.50 7.53
CA CYS A 361 20.75 -15.58 8.38
C CYS A 361 19.67 -16.53 8.83
N PHE A 362 18.49 -15.97 9.10
CA PHE A 362 17.33 -16.74 9.51
C PHE A 362 16.83 -17.67 8.40
N ILE A 363 16.87 -17.22 7.14
CA ILE A 363 16.51 -18.02 5.97
C ILE A 363 17.56 -19.13 5.74
N ASP A 364 18.84 -18.80 5.92
CA ASP A 364 19.95 -19.71 5.63
C ASP A 364 20.16 -20.75 6.74
N GLU A 365 20.24 -20.30 7.99
CA GLU A 365 20.57 -21.14 9.15
C GLU A 365 19.33 -21.64 9.92
N GLY A 366 18.14 -21.09 9.67
CA GLY A 366 16.89 -21.44 10.37
C GLY A 366 16.87 -21.02 11.85
N VAL A 367 17.85 -20.22 12.31
CA VAL A 367 18.02 -19.80 13.70
C VAL A 367 18.18 -18.28 13.76
N PHE A 368 17.53 -17.65 14.75
CA PHE A 368 17.71 -16.22 14.97
C PHE A 368 19.09 -15.94 15.59
N VAL A 369 19.92 -15.23 14.82
CA VAL A 369 21.24 -14.77 15.24
C VAL A 369 21.25 -13.25 15.27
N ASN A 370 21.56 -12.65 16.42
CA ASN A 370 21.75 -11.21 16.48
C ASN A 370 23.10 -10.84 15.85
N ARG A 371 23.06 -10.24 14.66
CA ARG A 371 24.25 -9.76 13.95
C ARG A 371 24.56 -8.28 14.21
N GLY A 372 23.84 -7.66 15.14
CA GLY A 372 24.08 -6.26 15.53
C GLY A 372 25.40 -6.05 16.27
N THR A 373 25.94 -4.86 16.15
CA THR A 373 27.13 -4.42 16.94
C THR A 373 26.70 -3.89 18.30
N LEU A 374 27.56 -4.00 19.31
CA LEU A 374 27.37 -3.46 20.66
C LEU A 374 26.04 -3.89 21.32
N HIS A 375 25.63 -5.13 21.13
CA HIS A 375 24.38 -5.69 21.66
C HIS A 375 23.08 -5.00 21.20
N GLY A 376 23.14 -4.07 20.23
CA GLY A 376 21.99 -3.35 19.69
C GLY A 376 21.54 -3.87 18.31
N PRO A 377 20.31 -3.57 17.92
CA PRO A 377 19.77 -3.92 16.60
C PRO A 377 20.26 -2.93 15.54
N TRP A 378 21.56 -2.80 15.35
CA TRP A 378 22.14 -1.90 14.35
C TRP A 378 23.43 -2.43 13.73
N LEU A 379 23.60 -2.10 12.46
CA LEU A 379 24.80 -2.34 11.69
C LEU A 379 25.28 -1.01 11.09
N PRO A 380 26.31 -0.37 11.65
CA PRO A 380 26.80 0.94 11.19
C PRO A 380 27.21 0.99 9.72
N ILE A 381 27.64 -0.14 9.15
CA ILE A 381 28.00 -0.22 7.72
C ILE A 381 26.83 0.15 6.79
N TYR A 382 25.61 -0.26 7.16
CA TYR A 382 24.39 0.13 6.40
C TYR A 382 23.99 1.58 6.68
N GLY A 383 24.25 2.09 7.87
CA GLY A 383 24.03 3.50 8.19
C GLY A 383 24.93 4.40 7.37
N THR A 384 26.21 4.08 7.26
CA THR A 384 27.16 4.87 6.44
C THR A 384 26.91 4.74 4.95
N GLY A 385 26.42 3.60 4.46
CA GLY A 385 26.10 3.39 3.05
C GLY A 385 24.73 3.94 2.65
N GLY A 386 23.80 4.17 3.61
CA GLY A 386 22.45 4.66 3.36
C GLY A 386 22.28 6.16 3.53
N VAL A 387 23.21 6.87 4.15
CA VAL A 387 23.27 8.33 4.32
C VAL A 387 24.29 8.90 3.38
#